data_cd4fbb689e527398509b4ee1528a9983
#
_entry.id   cd4fbb689e527398509b4ee1528a9983
#
_cell.length_a   1.000
_cell.length_b   1.000
_cell.length_c   1.000
_cell.angle_alpha   90.00
_cell.angle_beta   90.00
_cell.angle_gamma   90.00
#
_symmetry.space_group_name_H-M   'P 1'
#
loop_
_entity.id
_entity.type
_entity.pdbx_description
1 polymer ?
#
loop_
_entity_poly.entity_id
_entity_poly.type
_entity_poly.pdbx_seq_one_letter_code
_entity_poly.pdbx_strand_id
1 'polypeptide(L)'
;INGLLEQFTSFVAAFVIDGVEDYAQYGLDEPICTIRITAGEESYTVELGDFSKMDEQRYISIGDGKAYLVSHDPLDEFDAVLRDMILDDTIPEFDTAEQIEFSGSENYTIIRDEDGKSICADDIYFTDGQPLDTDNVDTVLSAIQSLSLTNYVSYNVTDEELTTFGLDDPELTIKMEYSTRDDDGNVEDSGTLLLRISRNPEEVAAYEEAVEKDEDDLPDVTCYVRVGQSQ
;
A
#
# COMPACT_ATOMS: atom_id res chain seq x y z
N ILE A 1 10.52 -8.88 2.64
CA ILE A 1 10.99 -9.28 3.98
C ILE A 1 11.81 -10.56 3.89
N ASN A 2 11.36 -11.66 3.25
CA ASN A 2 12.13 -12.91 3.19
C ASN A 2 13.49 -12.73 2.51
N GLY A 3 13.59 -12.03 1.39
CA GLY A 3 14.85 -11.73 0.73
C GLY A 3 15.81 -10.92 1.60
N LEU A 4 15.28 -9.99 2.39
CA LEU A 4 16.06 -9.23 3.38
C LEU A 4 16.60 -10.13 4.48
N LEU A 5 15.79 -11.06 5.00
CA LEU A 5 16.21 -12.00 6.04
C LEU A 5 17.23 -13.03 5.55
N GLU A 6 17.18 -13.39 4.27
CA GLU A 6 18.15 -14.30 3.66
C GLU A 6 19.58 -13.77 3.73
N GLN A 7 19.79 -12.46 3.68
CA GLN A 7 21.09 -11.83 3.83
C GLN A 7 21.76 -12.13 5.19
N PHE A 8 20.94 -12.35 6.24
CA PHE A 8 21.42 -12.66 7.57
C PHE A 8 21.67 -14.16 7.83
N THR A 9 21.32 -15.02 6.90
CA THR A 9 21.55 -16.47 7.07
C THR A 9 23.00 -16.88 6.83
N SER A 10 23.79 -16.03 6.15
CA SER A 10 25.21 -16.30 5.90
C SER A 10 26.03 -15.03 5.66
N PHE A 11 26.50 -14.39 6.71
CA PHE A 11 27.56 -13.40 6.57
C PHE A 11 28.89 -14.10 6.27
N VAL A 12 29.49 -13.77 5.14
CA VAL A 12 30.83 -14.26 4.81
C VAL A 12 31.85 -13.22 5.27
N ALA A 13 32.50 -13.49 6.38
CA ALA A 13 33.62 -12.69 6.82
C ALA A 13 34.84 -12.93 5.91
N ALA A 14 35.29 -11.91 5.23
CA ALA A 14 36.54 -11.94 4.47
C ALA A 14 37.74 -11.88 5.39
N PHE A 15 37.62 -11.15 6.50
CA PHE A 15 38.65 -11.02 7.52
C PHE A 15 38.06 -10.91 8.94
N VAL A 16 38.77 -11.45 9.95
CA VAL A 16 38.36 -11.40 11.35
C VAL A 16 39.44 -10.69 12.13
N ILE A 17 39.08 -9.70 12.92
CA ILE A 17 39.96 -8.97 13.84
C ILE A 17 39.62 -9.41 15.23
N ASP A 18 40.53 -10.19 15.83
CA ASP A 18 40.41 -10.69 17.20
C ASP A 18 40.98 -9.67 18.20
N GLY A 19 40.38 -9.61 19.39
CA GLY A 19 40.90 -8.81 20.50
C GLY A 19 40.86 -7.31 20.22
N VAL A 20 39.75 -6.82 19.72
CA VAL A 20 39.55 -5.39 19.46
C VAL A 20 39.66 -4.60 20.76
N GLU A 21 40.67 -3.73 20.84
CA GLU A 21 40.87 -2.85 22.00
C GLU A 21 40.13 -1.53 21.86
N ASP A 22 39.94 -1.07 20.61
CA ASP A 22 39.32 0.20 20.30
C ASP A 22 38.39 0.03 19.07
N TYR A 23 37.12 0.02 19.32
CA TYR A 23 36.07 -0.10 18.28
C TYR A 23 35.90 1.16 17.41
N ALA A 24 36.35 2.34 17.90
CA ALA A 24 36.30 3.59 17.14
C ALA A 24 37.12 3.54 15.84
N GLN A 25 38.18 2.71 15.80
CA GLN A 25 39.02 2.52 14.61
C GLN A 25 38.23 1.92 13.42
N TYR A 26 37.11 1.31 13.71
CA TYR A 26 36.25 0.61 12.75
C TYR A 26 34.87 1.25 12.63
N GLY A 27 34.64 2.41 13.30
CA GLY A 27 33.33 3.06 13.38
C GLY A 27 32.28 2.23 14.12
N LEU A 28 32.73 1.32 15.01
CA LEU A 28 31.85 0.40 15.74
C LEU A 28 31.54 0.87 17.17
N ASP A 29 32.12 1.96 17.63
CA ASP A 29 31.76 2.65 18.88
C ASP A 29 30.50 3.52 18.71
N GLU A 30 30.31 4.09 17.49
CA GLU A 30 29.10 4.77 17.05
C GLU A 30 28.66 4.17 15.70
N PRO A 31 28.07 2.97 15.69
CA PRO A 31 27.74 2.27 14.46
C PRO A 31 26.72 3.06 13.60
N ILE A 32 26.95 3.13 12.29
CA ILE A 32 26.08 3.83 11.36
C ILE A 32 24.71 3.16 11.23
N CYS A 33 24.62 1.87 11.54
CA CYS A 33 23.38 1.10 11.57
C CYS A 33 23.49 -0.01 12.60
N THR A 34 22.42 -0.23 13.36
CA THR A 34 22.30 -1.38 14.27
C THR A 34 21.07 -2.18 13.87
N ILE A 35 21.29 -3.43 13.52
CA ILE A 35 20.25 -4.36 13.10
C ILE A 35 20.01 -5.33 14.24
N ARG A 36 18.78 -5.41 14.73
CA ARG A 36 18.37 -6.39 15.73
C ARG A 36 17.35 -7.36 15.16
N ILE A 37 17.67 -8.64 15.22
CA ILE A 37 16.82 -9.73 14.74
C ILE A 37 16.38 -10.54 15.94
N THR A 38 15.09 -10.71 16.13
CA THR A 38 14.51 -11.56 17.18
C THR A 38 13.79 -12.74 16.53
N ALA A 39 14.20 -13.94 16.88
CA ALA A 39 13.62 -15.20 16.40
C ALA A 39 13.23 -16.08 17.60
N GLY A 40 11.94 -16.08 17.94
CA GLY A 40 11.48 -16.74 19.16
C GLY A 40 12.02 -16.06 20.42
N GLU A 41 12.77 -16.80 21.25
CA GLU A 41 13.40 -16.29 22.46
C GLU A 41 14.84 -15.78 22.23
N GLU A 42 15.39 -15.98 21.05
CA GLU A 42 16.76 -15.57 20.71
C GLU A 42 16.77 -14.20 20.05
N SER A 43 17.76 -13.39 20.36
CA SER A 43 17.97 -12.07 19.76
C SER A 43 19.44 -11.92 19.33
N TYR A 44 19.60 -11.51 18.09
CA TYR A 44 20.89 -11.25 17.47
C TYR A 44 21.01 -9.77 17.15
N THR A 45 22.18 -9.19 17.41
CA THR A 45 22.46 -7.80 17.07
C THR A 45 23.67 -7.77 16.14
N VAL A 46 23.55 -7.04 15.04
CA VAL A 46 24.63 -6.76 14.11
C VAL A 46 24.80 -5.26 14.04
N GLU A 47 26.00 -4.79 14.32
CA GLU A 47 26.39 -3.39 14.27
C GLU A 47 27.23 -3.16 13.02
N LEU A 48 26.89 -2.16 12.23
CA LEU A 48 27.58 -1.80 11.00
C LEU A 48 28.42 -0.55 11.25
N GLY A 49 29.72 -0.66 11.09
CA GLY A 49 30.68 0.41 11.25
C GLY A 49 31.10 1.04 9.91
N ASP A 50 32.33 1.51 9.84
CA ASP A 50 32.89 2.19 8.68
C ASP A 50 33.07 1.26 7.47
N PHE A 51 33.06 1.84 6.28
CA PHE A 51 33.38 1.16 5.03
C PHE A 51 34.86 1.34 4.69
N SER A 52 35.61 0.24 4.61
CA SER A 52 36.98 0.24 4.13
C SER A 52 37.03 0.43 2.63
N LYS A 53 37.43 1.63 2.17
CA LYS A 53 37.58 1.93 0.73
C LYS A 53 38.71 1.14 0.09
N MET A 54 39.68 0.65 0.89
CA MET A 54 40.84 -0.08 0.39
C MET A 54 40.47 -1.53 0.09
N ASP A 55 39.60 -2.12 0.94
CA ASP A 55 39.20 -3.52 0.83
C ASP A 55 37.83 -3.65 0.14
N GLU A 56 37.11 -2.51 -0.08
CA GLU A 56 35.74 -2.46 -0.56
C GLU A 56 34.79 -3.30 0.29
N GLN A 57 34.97 -3.23 1.64
CA GLN A 57 34.28 -4.05 2.61
C GLN A 57 33.84 -3.22 3.82
N ARG A 58 32.81 -3.64 4.49
CA ARG A 58 32.31 -3.00 5.70
C ARG A 58 32.77 -3.72 6.97
N TYR A 59 33.13 -2.94 7.98
CA TYR A 59 33.32 -3.45 9.32
C TYR A 59 31.98 -3.72 9.99
N ILE A 60 31.86 -4.90 10.61
CA ILE A 60 30.69 -5.26 11.43
C ILE A 60 31.11 -5.83 12.77
N SER A 61 30.24 -5.75 13.76
CA SER A 61 30.33 -6.45 15.05
C SER A 61 29.05 -7.23 15.32
N ILE A 62 29.19 -8.40 15.92
CA ILE A 62 28.05 -9.21 16.40
C ILE A 62 28.04 -9.29 17.94
N GLY A 63 28.85 -8.45 18.63
CA GLY A 63 28.90 -8.38 20.07
C GLY A 63 29.76 -9.48 20.76
N ASP A 64 30.58 -10.20 20.00
CA ASP A 64 31.43 -11.31 20.50
C ASP A 64 32.87 -10.90 20.82
N GLY A 65 33.16 -9.60 20.88
CA GLY A 65 34.47 -9.04 21.15
C GLY A 65 35.39 -8.95 19.93
N LYS A 66 34.87 -9.13 18.74
CA LYS A 66 35.59 -9.07 17.48
C LYS A 66 35.01 -8.03 16.54
N ALA A 67 35.80 -7.65 15.54
CA ALA A 67 35.31 -6.95 14.35
C ALA A 67 35.52 -7.81 13.11
N TYR A 68 34.63 -7.72 12.17
CA TYR A 68 34.65 -8.49 10.93
C TYR A 68 34.64 -7.55 9.75
N LEU A 69 35.40 -7.86 8.69
CA LEU A 69 35.20 -7.30 7.38
C LEU A 69 34.34 -8.27 6.57
N VAL A 70 33.21 -7.80 6.05
CA VAL A 70 32.29 -8.63 5.28
C VAL A 70 32.41 -8.34 3.79
N SER A 71 32.37 -9.41 2.99
CA SER A 71 32.58 -9.34 1.55
C SER A 71 31.44 -8.65 0.80
N HIS A 72 30.28 -8.55 1.44
CA HIS A 72 29.10 -7.87 0.91
C HIS A 72 28.69 -6.79 1.90
N ASP A 73 28.51 -5.56 1.41
CA ASP A 73 28.06 -4.48 2.31
C ASP A 73 26.59 -4.68 2.64
N PRO A 74 26.23 -4.94 3.90
CA PRO A 74 24.82 -5.12 4.25
C PRO A 74 23.98 -3.88 4.02
N LEU A 75 24.58 -2.69 3.94
CA LEU A 75 23.83 -1.44 3.65
C LEU A 75 23.30 -1.38 2.22
N ASP A 76 23.96 -2.04 1.28
CA ASP A 76 23.48 -2.10 -0.10
C ASP A 76 22.11 -2.77 -0.20
N GLU A 77 21.82 -3.69 0.75
CA GLU A 77 20.53 -4.38 0.86
C GLU A 77 19.54 -3.65 1.78
N PHE A 78 20.02 -2.72 2.59
CA PHE A 78 19.23 -1.91 3.54
C PHE A 78 18.97 -0.48 3.07
N ASP A 79 19.19 -0.18 1.82
CA ASP A 79 18.72 1.07 1.21
C ASP A 79 17.17 1.08 1.05
N ALA A 80 16.56 -0.06 1.37
CA ALA A 80 15.12 -0.21 1.42
C ALA A 80 14.50 0.68 2.50
N VAL A 81 13.66 1.61 2.09
CA VAL A 81 12.81 2.39 2.99
C VAL A 81 11.59 1.57 3.40
N LEU A 82 10.87 2.02 4.44
CA LEU A 82 9.66 1.35 4.91
C LEU A 82 8.67 1.05 3.76
N ARG A 83 8.57 1.96 2.79
CA ARG A 83 7.72 1.82 1.60
C ARG A 83 7.98 0.51 0.84
N ASP A 84 9.24 0.13 0.67
CA ASP A 84 9.63 -1.07 -0.10
C ASP A 84 9.27 -2.37 0.62
N MET A 85 8.98 -2.30 1.92
CA MET A 85 8.61 -3.44 2.75
C MET A 85 7.12 -3.58 3.01
N ILE A 86 6.34 -2.55 2.69
CA ILE A 86 4.89 -2.58 2.84
C ILE A 86 4.29 -3.35 1.66
N LEU A 87 3.43 -4.30 1.98
CA LEU A 87 2.57 -4.92 1.00
C LEU A 87 1.53 -3.89 0.56
N ASP A 88 1.49 -3.61 -0.74
CA ASP A 88 0.49 -2.71 -1.29
C ASP A 88 -0.92 -3.27 -1.06
N ASP A 89 -1.83 -2.38 -0.66
CA ASP A 89 -3.25 -2.69 -0.71
C ASP A 89 -3.65 -2.87 -2.18
N THR A 90 -4.51 -3.83 -2.42
CA THR A 90 -5.04 -4.10 -3.76
C THR A 90 -6.56 -4.05 -3.73
N ILE A 91 -7.14 -3.62 -4.82
CA ILE A 91 -8.55 -3.86 -5.04
C ILE A 91 -8.72 -5.36 -5.25
N PRO A 92 -9.65 -6.01 -4.54
CA PRO A 92 -9.88 -7.44 -4.72
C PRO A 92 -10.34 -7.72 -6.15
N GLU A 93 -9.90 -8.84 -6.71
CA GLU A 93 -10.47 -9.36 -7.94
C GLU A 93 -11.90 -9.82 -7.68
N PHE A 94 -12.81 -9.53 -8.57
CA PHE A 94 -14.19 -9.98 -8.50
C PHE A 94 -14.76 -10.21 -9.90
N ASP A 95 -15.66 -11.19 -10.01
CA ASP A 95 -16.40 -11.49 -11.22
C ASP A 95 -17.78 -10.84 -11.21
N THR A 96 -18.31 -10.65 -10.00
CA THR A 96 -19.67 -10.18 -9.79
C THR A 96 -19.74 -9.17 -8.65
N ALA A 97 -20.40 -8.04 -8.87
CA ALA A 97 -20.84 -7.13 -7.83
C ALA A 97 -22.33 -7.37 -7.56
N GLU A 98 -22.64 -7.84 -6.36
CA GLU A 98 -24.03 -8.15 -5.97
C GLU A 98 -24.78 -6.89 -5.57
N GLN A 99 -24.09 -5.99 -4.85
CA GLN A 99 -24.65 -4.70 -4.44
C GLN A 99 -23.55 -3.64 -4.41
N ILE A 100 -23.86 -2.43 -4.87
CA ILE A 100 -22.97 -1.29 -4.79
C ILE A 100 -23.75 -0.12 -4.20
N GLU A 101 -23.32 0.34 -3.02
CA GLU A 101 -23.87 1.52 -2.35
C GLU A 101 -22.96 2.71 -2.61
N PHE A 102 -23.51 3.78 -3.16
CA PHE A 102 -22.82 5.07 -3.30
C PHE A 102 -23.40 6.03 -2.28
N SER A 103 -22.52 6.72 -1.54
CA SER A 103 -22.92 7.77 -0.62
C SER A 103 -21.93 8.94 -0.63
N GLY A 104 -22.42 10.16 -0.49
CA GLY A 104 -21.67 11.40 -0.57
C GLY A 104 -22.41 12.44 -1.40
N SER A 105 -21.80 12.92 -2.47
CA SER A 105 -22.43 13.88 -3.40
C SER A 105 -23.74 13.36 -3.99
N GLU A 106 -23.84 12.05 -4.22
CA GLU A 106 -25.06 11.36 -4.60
C GLU A 106 -25.25 10.12 -3.74
N ASN A 107 -26.52 9.72 -3.52
CA ASN A 107 -26.86 8.58 -2.69
C ASN A 107 -27.80 7.65 -3.45
N TYR A 108 -27.29 6.49 -3.83
CA TYR A 108 -28.07 5.46 -4.52
C TYR A 108 -27.43 4.09 -4.32
N THR A 109 -28.21 3.04 -4.59
CA THR A 109 -27.76 1.65 -4.49
C THR A 109 -28.04 0.96 -5.82
N ILE A 110 -27.02 0.30 -6.36
CA ILE A 110 -27.16 -0.62 -7.50
C ILE A 110 -27.25 -2.02 -6.94
N ILE A 111 -28.23 -2.79 -7.38
CA ILE A 111 -28.45 -4.19 -6.98
C ILE A 111 -28.43 -5.04 -8.25
N ARG A 112 -27.71 -6.15 -8.20
CA ARG A 112 -27.74 -7.18 -9.22
C ARG A 112 -28.92 -8.10 -8.97
N ASP A 113 -29.76 -8.32 -9.95
CA ASP A 113 -30.92 -9.21 -9.90
C ASP A 113 -31.10 -9.94 -11.25
N GLU A 114 -30.62 -11.17 -11.32
CA GLU A 114 -30.72 -12.00 -12.52
C GLU A 114 -32.16 -12.48 -12.79
N ASP A 115 -32.97 -12.59 -11.73
CA ASP A 115 -34.37 -12.99 -11.80
C ASP A 115 -35.32 -11.79 -11.97
N GLY A 116 -34.77 -10.57 -11.95
CA GLY A 116 -35.51 -9.31 -12.09
C GLY A 116 -36.30 -9.28 -13.38
N LYS A 117 -37.42 -8.56 -13.37
CA LYS A 117 -38.22 -8.35 -14.54
C LYS A 117 -37.54 -7.33 -15.44
N SER A 118 -36.62 -7.80 -16.22
CA SER A 118 -35.95 -7.01 -17.24
C SER A 118 -36.89 -6.57 -18.33
N ILE A 119 -36.78 -5.30 -18.75
CA ILE A 119 -37.48 -4.79 -19.96
C ILE A 119 -36.67 -5.17 -21.19
N CYS A 120 -35.35 -5.29 -21.02
CA CYS A 120 -34.41 -5.74 -22.05
C CYS A 120 -33.70 -7.02 -21.54
N ALA A 121 -33.34 -7.89 -22.44
CA ALA A 121 -32.77 -9.22 -22.09
C ALA A 121 -31.42 -9.15 -21.33
N ASP A 122 -30.78 -8.00 -21.37
CA ASP A 122 -29.44 -7.78 -20.83
C ASP A 122 -29.41 -6.99 -19.50
N ASP A 123 -30.59 -6.56 -19.01
CA ASP A 123 -30.67 -5.80 -17.75
C ASP A 123 -30.54 -6.72 -16.58
N ILE A 124 -29.42 -6.63 -15.87
CA ILE A 124 -29.14 -7.39 -14.62
C ILE A 124 -28.90 -6.47 -13.44
N TYR A 125 -28.73 -5.16 -13.64
CA TYR A 125 -28.53 -4.17 -12.60
C TYR A 125 -29.72 -3.22 -12.49
N PHE A 126 -30.10 -2.90 -11.26
CA PHE A 126 -31.25 -2.08 -10.93
C PHE A 126 -30.94 -1.08 -9.83
N THR A 127 -31.60 0.09 -9.90
CA THR A 127 -31.66 1.04 -8.77
C THR A 127 -33.12 1.41 -8.54
N ASP A 128 -33.61 1.29 -7.29
CA ASP A 128 -35.01 1.54 -6.93
C ASP A 128 -36.02 0.84 -7.88
N GLY A 129 -35.67 -0.36 -8.36
CA GLY A 129 -36.47 -1.16 -9.28
C GLY A 129 -36.45 -0.66 -10.72
N GLN A 130 -35.66 0.33 -11.06
CA GLN A 130 -35.45 0.79 -12.44
C GLN A 130 -34.23 0.07 -13.02
N PRO A 131 -34.34 -0.48 -14.24
CA PRO A 131 -33.20 -1.11 -14.92
C PRO A 131 -32.13 -0.09 -15.26
N LEU A 132 -30.87 -0.48 -15.11
CA LEU A 132 -29.70 0.28 -15.49
C LEU A 132 -29.07 -0.32 -16.74
N ASP A 133 -28.40 0.53 -17.51
CA ASP A 133 -27.56 0.11 -18.62
C ASP A 133 -26.38 -0.70 -18.10
N THR A 134 -26.33 -1.99 -18.42
CA THR A 134 -25.30 -2.91 -17.95
C THR A 134 -23.89 -2.49 -18.38
N ASP A 135 -23.72 -2.00 -19.61
CA ASP A 135 -22.41 -1.55 -20.12
C ASP A 135 -21.88 -0.34 -19.31
N ASN A 136 -22.77 0.54 -18.89
CA ASN A 136 -22.40 1.67 -18.04
C ASN A 136 -22.01 1.22 -16.62
N VAL A 137 -22.72 0.26 -16.04
CA VAL A 137 -22.36 -0.32 -14.74
C VAL A 137 -21.02 -1.06 -14.82
N ASP A 138 -20.80 -1.85 -15.86
CA ASP A 138 -19.54 -2.55 -16.10
C ASP A 138 -18.37 -1.57 -16.29
N THR A 139 -18.63 -0.40 -16.88
CA THR A 139 -17.61 0.66 -16.95
C THR A 139 -17.21 1.17 -15.57
N VAL A 140 -18.16 1.36 -14.66
CA VAL A 140 -17.88 1.75 -13.25
C VAL A 140 -17.12 0.66 -12.53
N LEU A 141 -17.53 -0.60 -12.67
CA LEU A 141 -16.86 -1.75 -12.07
C LEU A 141 -15.42 -1.88 -12.58
N SER A 142 -15.20 -1.73 -13.86
CA SER A 142 -13.87 -1.73 -14.48
C SER A 142 -12.99 -0.59 -13.97
N ALA A 143 -13.57 0.59 -13.76
CA ALA A 143 -12.86 1.72 -13.16
C ALA A 143 -12.42 1.42 -11.71
N ILE A 144 -13.27 0.78 -10.90
CA ILE A 144 -12.94 0.34 -9.54
C ILE A 144 -11.79 -0.69 -9.58
N GLN A 145 -11.87 -1.71 -10.43
CA GLN A 145 -10.82 -2.74 -10.57
C GLN A 145 -9.48 -2.17 -11.02
N SER A 146 -9.49 -1.11 -11.82
CA SER A 146 -8.28 -0.49 -12.35
C SER A 146 -7.56 0.46 -11.39
N LEU A 147 -8.11 0.71 -10.18
CA LEU A 147 -7.49 1.58 -9.20
C LEU A 147 -6.15 1.00 -8.74
N SER A 148 -5.10 1.82 -8.84
CA SER A 148 -3.76 1.49 -8.39
C SER A 148 -3.46 2.22 -7.09
N LEU A 149 -3.14 1.47 -6.04
CA LEU A 149 -2.92 1.96 -4.67
C LEU A 149 -1.44 1.90 -4.30
N THR A 150 -0.57 2.45 -5.14
CA THR A 150 0.89 2.34 -4.98
C THR A 150 1.55 3.55 -4.35
N ASN A 151 0.85 4.70 -4.28
CA ASN A 151 1.37 5.94 -3.72
C ASN A 151 0.76 6.23 -2.35
N TYR A 152 1.39 5.72 -1.29
CA TYR A 152 0.94 5.97 0.08
C TYR A 152 1.35 7.37 0.55
N VAL A 153 0.40 8.12 1.07
CA VAL A 153 0.64 9.40 1.76
C VAL A 153 0.77 9.23 3.27
N SER A 154 0.17 8.17 3.82
CA SER A 154 0.33 7.74 5.21
C SER A 154 0.15 6.22 5.32
N TYR A 155 0.96 5.56 6.16
CA TYR A 155 0.88 4.12 6.43
C TYR A 155 0.08 3.77 7.68
N ASN A 156 -0.15 4.76 8.54
CA ASN A 156 -0.91 4.61 9.77
C ASN A 156 -1.62 5.93 10.02
N VAL A 157 -2.65 6.18 9.22
CA VAL A 157 -3.36 7.45 9.18
C VAL A 157 -3.99 7.77 10.54
N THR A 158 -3.73 8.97 11.03
CA THR A 158 -4.33 9.52 12.24
C THR A 158 -5.65 10.23 11.92
N ASP A 159 -6.49 10.51 12.94
CA ASP A 159 -7.73 11.25 12.74
C ASP A 159 -7.49 12.68 12.20
N GLU A 160 -6.36 13.32 12.57
CA GLU A 160 -5.97 14.63 12.06
C GLU A 160 -5.59 14.57 10.57
N GLU A 161 -4.87 13.53 10.16
CA GLU A 161 -4.54 13.29 8.75
C GLU A 161 -5.79 12.95 7.93
N LEU A 162 -6.73 12.17 8.48
CA LEU A 162 -8.01 11.91 7.80
C LEU A 162 -8.76 13.21 7.50
N THR A 163 -8.80 14.14 8.45
CA THR A 163 -9.40 15.46 8.23
C THR A 163 -8.64 16.27 7.19
N THR A 164 -7.30 16.21 7.21
CA THR A 164 -6.45 16.91 6.24
C THR A 164 -6.68 16.40 4.81
N PHE A 165 -6.90 15.09 4.65
CA PHE A 165 -7.18 14.47 3.36
C PHE A 165 -8.67 14.48 2.97
N GLY A 166 -9.55 15.01 3.83
CA GLY A 166 -11.01 15.01 3.63
C GLY A 166 -11.65 13.62 3.73
N LEU A 167 -10.94 12.63 4.29
CA LEU A 167 -11.40 11.24 4.36
C LEU A 167 -12.16 10.91 5.66
N ASP A 168 -12.32 11.85 6.57
CA ASP A 168 -13.23 11.80 7.73
C ASP A 168 -14.69 12.09 7.32
N ASP A 169 -14.88 12.95 6.30
CA ASP A 169 -16.17 13.22 5.65
C ASP A 169 -15.99 13.17 4.11
N PRO A 170 -15.83 11.98 3.53
CA PRO A 170 -15.42 11.80 2.16
C PRO A 170 -16.48 12.29 1.15
N GLU A 171 -16.02 12.88 0.04
CA GLU A 171 -16.90 13.32 -1.07
C GLU A 171 -17.68 12.15 -1.65
N LEU A 172 -17.07 10.96 -1.68
CA LEU A 172 -17.67 9.74 -2.18
C LEU A 172 -17.26 8.54 -1.35
N THR A 173 -18.24 7.76 -0.92
CA THR A 173 -18.02 6.42 -0.36
C THR A 173 -18.68 5.39 -1.26
N ILE A 174 -17.93 4.37 -1.63
CA ILE A 174 -18.42 3.22 -2.39
C ILE A 174 -18.28 2.00 -1.49
N LYS A 175 -19.40 1.34 -1.20
CA LYS A 175 -19.41 0.06 -0.52
C LYS A 175 -19.95 -0.98 -1.49
N MET A 176 -19.17 -2.01 -1.79
CA MET A 176 -19.51 -3.02 -2.77
C MET A 176 -19.45 -4.41 -2.14
N GLU A 177 -20.52 -5.16 -2.26
CA GLU A 177 -20.53 -6.59 -1.99
C GLU A 177 -20.21 -7.32 -3.30
N TYR A 178 -19.19 -8.17 -3.26
CA TYR A 178 -18.67 -8.83 -4.46
C TYR A 178 -18.47 -10.33 -4.23
N SER A 179 -18.40 -11.07 -5.32
CA SER A 179 -18.03 -12.48 -5.32
C SER A 179 -17.11 -12.82 -6.49
N THR A 180 -16.28 -13.85 -6.28
CA THR A 180 -15.57 -14.57 -7.34
C THR A 180 -16.28 -15.90 -7.60
N ARG A 181 -16.14 -16.43 -8.80
CA ARG A 181 -16.79 -17.67 -9.21
C ARG A 181 -15.78 -18.63 -9.82
N ASP A 182 -15.99 -19.92 -9.60
CA ASP A 182 -15.24 -20.97 -10.28
C ASP A 182 -15.71 -21.17 -11.73
N ASP A 183 -15.00 -22.01 -12.48
CA ASP A 183 -15.33 -22.35 -13.87
C ASP A 183 -16.73 -22.95 -14.05
N ASP A 184 -17.32 -23.50 -12.98
CA ASP A 184 -18.67 -24.06 -12.95
C ASP A 184 -19.73 -23.02 -12.58
N GLY A 185 -19.32 -21.77 -12.25
CA GLY A 185 -20.18 -20.64 -11.88
C GLY A 185 -20.60 -20.62 -10.40
N ASN A 186 -20.03 -21.50 -9.54
CA ASN A 186 -20.28 -21.46 -8.11
C ASN A 186 -19.44 -20.37 -7.45
N VAL A 187 -19.97 -19.72 -6.42
CA VAL A 187 -19.24 -18.73 -5.62
C VAL A 187 -18.05 -19.41 -4.94
N GLU A 188 -16.85 -18.97 -5.26
CA GLU A 188 -15.59 -19.44 -4.67
C GLU A 188 -15.20 -18.59 -3.46
N ASP A 189 -15.30 -17.25 -3.59
CA ASP A 189 -15.03 -16.29 -2.52
C ASP A 189 -16.02 -15.12 -2.61
N SER A 190 -16.18 -14.41 -1.50
CA SER A 190 -17.02 -13.21 -1.43
C SER A 190 -16.51 -12.25 -0.38
N GLY A 191 -16.74 -10.96 -0.57
CA GLY A 191 -16.28 -9.94 0.36
C GLY A 191 -17.01 -8.63 0.22
N THR A 192 -16.57 -7.68 1.04
CA THR A 192 -17.05 -6.30 0.97
C THR A 192 -15.87 -5.38 0.79
N LEU A 193 -15.86 -4.62 -0.31
CA LEU A 193 -14.93 -3.54 -0.55
C LEU A 193 -15.55 -2.23 -0.07
N LEU A 194 -14.76 -1.44 0.66
CA LEU A 194 -15.15 -0.11 1.09
C LEU A 194 -14.09 0.89 0.63
N LEU A 195 -14.48 1.79 -0.27
CA LEU A 195 -13.65 2.90 -0.75
C LEU A 195 -14.20 4.21 -0.20
N ARG A 196 -13.33 5.03 0.36
CA ARG A 196 -13.60 6.43 0.69
C ARG A 196 -12.68 7.29 -0.15
N ILE A 197 -13.26 8.26 -0.83
CA ILE A 197 -12.59 9.05 -1.87
C ILE A 197 -12.85 10.53 -1.58
N SER A 198 -11.79 11.32 -1.57
CA SER A 198 -11.86 12.77 -1.47
C SER A 198 -10.77 13.43 -2.29
N ARG A 199 -11.03 14.62 -2.77
CA ARG A 199 -10.04 15.45 -3.45
C ARG A 199 -9.39 16.40 -2.46
N ASN A 200 -8.16 16.83 -2.76
CA ASN A 200 -7.50 17.84 -1.97
C ASN A 200 -8.31 19.16 -2.01
N PRO A 201 -8.84 19.66 -0.87
CA PRO A 201 -9.75 20.80 -0.87
C PRO A 201 -9.08 22.11 -1.30
N GLU A 202 -7.77 22.28 -1.03
CA GLU A 202 -7.04 23.48 -1.46
C GLU A 202 -6.81 23.47 -2.98
N GLU A 203 -6.49 22.30 -3.55
CA GLU A 203 -6.28 22.13 -4.99
C GLU A 203 -7.61 22.23 -5.76
N VAL A 204 -8.72 21.73 -5.20
CA VAL A 204 -10.07 21.92 -5.76
C VAL A 204 -10.41 23.40 -5.83
N ALA A 205 -10.17 24.17 -4.74
CA ALA A 205 -10.44 25.60 -4.73
C ALA A 205 -9.60 26.35 -5.76
N ALA A 206 -8.32 25.96 -5.93
CA ALA A 206 -7.44 26.55 -6.95
C ALA A 206 -7.91 26.20 -8.37
N TYR A 207 -8.36 24.96 -8.59
CA TYR A 207 -8.91 24.51 -9.86
C TYR A 207 -10.18 25.30 -10.23
N GLU A 208 -11.11 25.45 -9.28
CA GLU A 208 -12.36 26.21 -9.50
C GLU A 208 -12.08 27.69 -9.81
N GLU A 209 -11.10 28.30 -9.11
CA GLU A 209 -10.68 29.68 -9.39
C GLU A 209 -10.08 29.81 -10.80
N ALA A 210 -9.27 28.84 -11.25
CA ALA A 210 -8.70 28.84 -12.59
C ALA A 210 -9.78 28.67 -13.67
N VAL A 211 -10.77 27.81 -13.44
CA VAL A 211 -11.94 27.64 -14.31
C VAL A 211 -12.77 28.94 -14.40
N GLU A 212 -13.02 29.63 -13.28
CA GLU A 212 -13.74 30.89 -13.27
C GLU A 212 -13.01 32.01 -14.05
N LYS A 213 -11.67 31.95 -14.06
CA LYS A 213 -10.82 32.89 -14.78
C LYS A 213 -10.61 32.55 -16.24
N ASP A 214 -11.14 31.42 -16.72
CA ASP A 214 -10.98 30.91 -18.08
C ASP A 214 -9.50 30.71 -18.44
N GLU A 215 -8.72 30.17 -17.47
CA GLU A 215 -7.30 29.86 -17.66
C GLU A 215 -7.13 28.65 -18.58
N ASP A 216 -6.19 28.74 -19.54
CA ASP A 216 -5.93 27.65 -20.51
C ASP A 216 -5.25 26.42 -19.85
N ASP A 217 -4.55 26.60 -18.73
CA ASP A 217 -3.82 25.56 -18.02
C ASP A 217 -4.43 25.40 -16.60
N LEU A 218 -5.19 24.34 -16.43
CA LEU A 218 -5.87 24.05 -15.17
C LEU A 218 -4.96 23.24 -14.26
N PRO A 219 -4.86 23.57 -12.95
CA PRO A 219 -4.06 22.82 -12.01
C PRO A 219 -4.59 21.39 -11.81
N ASP A 220 -3.68 20.45 -11.59
CA ASP A 220 -4.03 19.08 -11.22
C ASP A 220 -4.67 19.06 -9.82
N VAL A 221 -5.59 18.12 -9.61
CA VAL A 221 -6.25 17.89 -8.33
C VAL A 221 -5.90 16.50 -7.83
N THR A 222 -5.23 16.43 -6.68
CA THR A 222 -4.89 15.18 -6.02
C THR A 222 -6.15 14.52 -5.46
N CYS A 223 -6.32 13.23 -5.74
CA CYS A 223 -7.38 12.42 -5.20
C CYS A 223 -6.81 11.47 -4.13
N TYR A 224 -7.34 11.52 -2.92
CA TYR A 224 -7.00 10.62 -1.83
C TYR A 224 -8.02 9.48 -1.76
N VAL A 225 -7.51 8.26 -1.56
CA VAL A 225 -8.35 7.08 -1.44
C VAL A 225 -7.97 6.31 -0.18
N ARG A 226 -8.97 5.91 0.59
CA ARG A 226 -8.81 4.97 1.70
C ARG A 226 -9.58 3.70 1.38
N VAL A 227 -8.87 2.58 1.39
CA VAL A 227 -9.46 1.25 1.24
C VAL A 227 -9.67 0.65 2.63
N GLY A 228 -10.79 0.00 2.82
CA GLY A 228 -11.11 -0.73 4.03
C GLY A 228 -12.00 -1.92 3.72
N GLN A 229 -12.01 -2.87 4.66
CA GLN A 229 -13.04 -3.89 4.70
C GLN A 229 -14.05 -3.47 5.76
N SER A 230 -15.35 -3.53 5.47
CA SER A 230 -16.35 -3.37 6.51
C SER A 230 -16.33 -4.62 7.39
N GLN A 231 -16.15 -4.42 8.69
CA GLN A 231 -16.44 -5.47 9.67
C GLN A 231 -17.93 -5.61 9.86
#